data_ac5fde644d127f9be3ebe1a017ec2be0
#
_entry.id   ac5fde644d127f9be3ebe1a017ec2be0
#
_cell.length_a   1.000
_cell.length_b   1.000
_cell.length_c   1.000
_cell.angle_alpha   90.00
_cell.angle_beta   90.00
_cell.angle_gamma   90.00
#
_symmetry.space_group_name_H-M   'P 1'
#
loop_
_entity.id
_entity.type
_entity.pdbx_description
1 polymer ?
#
loop_
_entity_poly.entity_id
_entity_poly.type
_entity_poly.pdbx_seq_one_letter_code
_entity_poly.pdbx_strand_id
1 'polypeptide(L)'
;QADSVKLNKTKLTMNIGGVYQLKVSGTNKKVIWLSTDSKVASVSSGKVKAKKTGTATIIAKIGSKKLKCQVKVKDQRFLYEKILLQSGGKCFYLMDIDRNGTPDLIVSNNRGVIVDYSVYTIKNGKVIYAGQCSGKGMNYQILQYNTHYNGIHISWWTNGVGGSGS
;
A
#
# COMPACT_ATOMS: atom_id res chain seq x y z
N GLN A 1 18.38 38.26 -3.87
CA GLN A 1 18.90 36.99 -4.44
C GLN A 1 17.72 36.19 -4.95
N ALA A 2 17.71 35.84 -6.24
CA ALA A 2 16.70 34.97 -6.78
C ALA A 2 16.88 33.58 -6.17
N ASP A 3 15.87 33.06 -5.46
CA ASP A 3 15.89 31.69 -4.90
C ASP A 3 16.17 30.67 -6.01
N SER A 4 17.16 29.81 -5.79
CA SER A 4 17.52 28.79 -6.78
C SER A 4 16.37 27.78 -6.93
N VAL A 5 15.92 27.54 -8.16
CA VAL A 5 14.87 26.56 -8.46
C VAL A 5 15.35 25.16 -8.08
N LYS A 6 14.65 24.50 -7.15
CA LYS A 6 15.03 23.20 -6.57
C LYS A 6 13.83 22.27 -6.31
N LEU A 7 14.10 20.97 -6.26
CA LEU A 7 13.16 19.95 -5.76
C LEU A 7 13.33 19.75 -4.26
N ASN A 8 12.23 19.42 -3.57
CA ASN A 8 12.25 19.04 -2.15
C ASN A 8 12.95 17.70 -1.90
N LYS A 9 13.07 16.82 -2.91
CA LYS A 9 13.82 15.56 -2.87
C LYS A 9 14.44 15.24 -4.23
N THR A 10 15.67 14.72 -4.22
CA THR A 10 16.41 14.26 -5.43
C THR A 10 16.53 12.74 -5.49
N LYS A 11 16.27 12.05 -4.37
CA LYS A 11 16.21 10.59 -4.27
C LYS A 11 15.06 10.19 -3.38
N LEU A 12 14.30 9.15 -3.78
CA LEU A 12 13.21 8.55 -3.04
C LEU A 12 13.36 7.02 -3.06
N THR A 13 13.12 6.39 -1.91
CA THR A 13 12.86 4.95 -1.85
C THR A 13 11.42 4.77 -1.40
N MET A 14 10.65 4.04 -2.19
CA MET A 14 9.21 3.84 -1.96
C MET A 14 8.89 2.35 -2.03
N ASN A 15 7.84 1.93 -1.36
CA ASN A 15 7.27 0.60 -1.55
C ASN A 15 6.22 0.63 -2.66
N ILE A 16 5.91 -0.53 -3.24
CA ILE A 16 4.81 -0.65 -4.21
C ILE A 16 3.54 -0.09 -3.56
N GLY A 17 2.78 0.73 -4.34
CA GLY A 17 1.58 1.41 -3.90
C GLY A 17 1.83 2.75 -3.20
N GLY A 18 3.01 2.98 -2.64
CA GLY A 18 3.37 4.21 -1.94
C GLY A 18 3.22 5.46 -2.80
N VAL A 19 2.88 6.58 -2.15
CA VAL A 19 2.67 7.88 -2.79
C VAL A 19 3.55 8.93 -2.13
N TYR A 20 4.16 9.82 -2.92
CA TYR A 20 4.97 10.93 -2.42
C TYR A 20 4.73 12.20 -3.22
N GLN A 21 4.62 13.35 -2.55
CA GLN A 21 4.46 14.65 -3.20
C GLN A 21 5.82 15.32 -3.40
N LEU A 22 6.30 15.35 -4.63
CA LEU A 22 7.41 16.20 -5.03
C LEU A 22 6.92 17.64 -5.21
N LYS A 23 7.75 18.59 -4.75
CA LYS A 23 7.47 20.02 -4.86
C LYS A 23 8.69 20.71 -5.47
N VAL A 24 8.45 21.67 -6.35
CA VAL A 24 9.45 22.61 -6.88
C VAL A 24 9.29 23.92 -6.13
N SER A 25 10.38 24.51 -5.69
CA SER A 25 10.44 25.85 -5.09
C SER A 25 11.36 26.77 -5.91
N GLY A 26 11.29 28.09 -5.65
CA GLY A 26 12.10 29.11 -6.33
C GLY A 26 11.62 29.46 -7.74
N THR A 27 10.34 29.19 -8.08
CA THR A 27 9.76 29.58 -9.38
C THR A 27 8.24 29.63 -9.33
N ASN A 28 7.66 30.56 -10.09
CA ASN A 28 6.23 30.63 -10.39
C ASN A 28 5.87 30.08 -11.77
N LYS A 29 6.88 29.57 -12.53
CA LYS A 29 6.66 29.02 -13.86
C LYS A 29 5.97 27.66 -13.76
N LYS A 30 5.19 27.32 -14.81
CA LYS A 30 4.54 26.02 -14.95
C LYS A 30 5.57 24.90 -14.94
N VAL A 31 5.33 23.86 -14.13
CA VAL A 31 6.17 22.65 -14.04
C VAL A 31 5.51 21.55 -14.84
N ILE A 32 6.25 20.94 -15.77
CA ILE A 32 5.84 19.76 -16.53
C ILE A 32 6.54 18.56 -15.89
N TRP A 33 5.74 17.58 -15.47
CA TRP A 33 6.21 16.38 -14.80
C TRP A 33 6.28 15.19 -15.75
N LEU A 34 7.40 14.48 -15.76
CA LEU A 34 7.64 13.31 -16.60
C LEU A 34 8.27 12.19 -15.78
N SER A 35 8.00 10.94 -16.16
CA SER A 35 8.69 9.77 -15.62
C SER A 35 9.40 9.03 -16.76
N THR A 36 10.63 8.57 -16.51
CA THR A 36 11.38 7.74 -17.46
C THR A 36 10.81 6.34 -17.60
N ASP A 37 10.10 5.85 -16.56
CA ASP A 37 9.36 4.60 -16.59
C ASP A 37 8.09 4.71 -15.73
N SER A 38 6.97 5.01 -16.38
CA SER A 38 5.67 5.16 -15.72
C SER A 38 5.06 3.83 -15.24
N LYS A 39 5.62 2.68 -15.65
CA LYS A 39 5.25 1.35 -15.13
C LYS A 39 5.87 1.12 -13.76
N VAL A 40 7.06 1.65 -13.50
CA VAL A 40 7.73 1.59 -12.19
C VAL A 40 7.20 2.66 -11.26
N ALA A 41 7.22 3.93 -11.70
CA ALA A 41 6.70 5.05 -10.93
C ALA A 41 6.06 6.09 -11.86
N SER A 42 4.77 6.38 -11.66
CA SER A 42 4.07 7.44 -12.39
C SER A 42 4.09 8.75 -11.61
N VAL A 43 3.90 9.87 -12.32
CA VAL A 43 3.80 11.20 -11.71
C VAL A 43 2.67 12.01 -12.34
N SER A 44 1.91 12.73 -11.51
CA SER A 44 0.89 13.69 -11.92
C SER A 44 0.92 14.86 -10.96
N SER A 45 1.08 16.09 -11.46
CA SER A 45 1.19 17.33 -10.64
C SER A 45 2.16 17.19 -9.45
N GLY A 46 3.30 16.51 -9.67
CA GLY A 46 4.30 16.22 -8.65
C GLY A 46 3.96 15.06 -7.69
N LYS A 47 2.75 14.53 -7.73
CA LYS A 47 2.35 13.34 -6.96
C LYS A 47 2.91 12.09 -7.64
N VAL A 48 3.92 11.48 -7.03
CA VAL A 48 4.57 10.24 -7.48
C VAL A 48 3.85 9.05 -6.89
N LYS A 49 3.50 8.06 -7.73
CA LYS A 49 2.92 6.78 -7.29
C LYS A 49 3.83 5.62 -7.72
N ALA A 50 4.33 4.85 -6.76
CA ALA A 50 5.11 3.65 -6.99
C ALA A 50 4.18 2.49 -7.42
N LYS A 51 4.50 1.81 -8.54
CA LYS A 51 3.63 0.77 -9.13
C LYS A 51 4.28 -0.60 -9.18
N LYS A 52 5.56 -0.66 -9.51
CA LYS A 52 6.30 -1.91 -9.69
C LYS A 52 7.73 -1.75 -9.19
N THR A 53 8.34 -2.81 -8.71
CA THR A 53 9.78 -2.84 -8.37
C THR A 53 10.64 -2.39 -9.51
N GLY A 54 11.65 -1.61 -9.18
CA GLY A 54 12.60 -1.06 -10.16
C GLY A 54 13.07 0.35 -9.80
N THR A 55 13.64 1.03 -10.78
CA THR A 55 14.11 2.41 -10.64
C THR A 55 13.56 3.24 -11.80
N ALA A 56 12.99 4.40 -11.47
CA ALA A 56 12.56 5.40 -12.44
C ALA A 56 13.10 6.77 -12.04
N THR A 57 13.28 7.67 -13.01
CA THR A 57 13.62 9.06 -12.74
C THR A 57 12.41 9.94 -13.02
N ILE A 58 11.96 10.67 -12.00
CA ILE A 58 10.96 11.72 -12.16
C ILE A 58 11.67 13.01 -12.53
N ILE A 59 11.18 13.67 -13.58
CA ILE A 59 11.75 14.90 -14.14
C ILE A 59 10.72 16.01 -14.00
N ALA A 60 11.11 17.09 -13.34
CA ALA A 60 10.37 18.35 -13.34
C ALA A 60 11.02 19.30 -14.35
N LYS A 61 10.31 19.57 -15.46
CA LYS A 61 10.75 20.48 -16.52
C LYS A 61 10.13 21.86 -16.30
N ILE A 62 10.99 22.90 -16.21
CA ILE A 62 10.61 24.30 -15.99
C ILE A 62 11.31 25.13 -17.08
N GLY A 63 10.60 25.40 -18.18
CA GLY A 63 11.22 25.96 -19.37
C GLY A 63 12.35 25.05 -19.89
N SER A 64 13.57 25.55 -20.00
CA SER A 64 14.76 24.79 -20.39
C SER A 64 15.38 23.99 -19.24
N LYS A 65 15.08 24.34 -17.96
CA LYS A 65 15.66 23.68 -16.78
C LYS A 65 14.96 22.34 -16.51
N LYS A 66 15.76 21.31 -16.18
CA LYS A 66 15.27 19.98 -15.79
C LYS A 66 15.81 19.62 -14.41
N LEU A 67 14.94 19.39 -13.45
CA LEU A 67 15.28 18.85 -12.14
C LEU A 67 14.92 17.37 -12.11
N LYS A 68 15.75 16.55 -11.49
CA LYS A 68 15.59 15.09 -11.48
C LYS A 68 15.45 14.55 -10.06
N CYS A 69 14.56 13.58 -9.86
CA CYS A 69 14.46 12.79 -8.66
C CYS A 69 14.52 11.31 -9.02
N GLN A 70 15.51 10.59 -8.52
CA GLN A 70 15.61 9.15 -8.70
C GLN A 70 14.68 8.47 -7.71
N VAL A 71 13.79 7.61 -8.22
CA VAL A 71 12.82 6.84 -7.42
C VAL A 71 13.17 5.36 -7.51
N LYS A 72 13.52 4.75 -6.39
CA LYS A 72 13.72 3.30 -6.25
C LYS A 72 12.48 2.71 -5.60
N VAL A 73 11.79 1.82 -6.31
CA VAL A 73 10.62 1.12 -5.80
C VAL A 73 11.02 -0.29 -5.36
N LYS A 74 10.67 -0.64 -4.11
CA LYS A 74 10.94 -1.96 -3.50
C LYS A 74 9.62 -2.69 -3.27
N ASP A 75 9.68 -4.02 -3.39
CA ASP A 75 8.63 -4.91 -2.90
C ASP A 75 9.02 -5.41 -1.51
N GLN A 76 8.15 -5.23 -0.54
CA GLN A 76 8.38 -5.70 0.83
C GLN A 76 7.51 -6.90 1.20
N ARG A 77 6.70 -7.42 0.27
CA ARG A 77 5.81 -8.57 0.54
C ARG A 77 6.58 -9.83 0.92
N PHE A 78 7.85 -9.96 0.51
CA PHE A 78 8.73 -11.06 0.94
C PHE A 78 8.89 -11.13 2.47
N LEU A 79 8.69 -10.02 3.19
CA LEU A 79 8.74 -10.01 4.66
C LEU A 79 7.63 -10.85 5.30
N TYR A 80 6.54 -11.10 4.57
CA TYR A 80 5.46 -11.97 5.03
C TYR A 80 5.77 -13.47 4.93
N GLU A 81 6.80 -13.86 4.18
CA GLU A 81 7.17 -15.27 3.96
C GLU A 81 7.32 -16.03 5.28
N LYS A 82 8.03 -15.45 6.26
CA LYS A 82 8.20 -16.07 7.58
C LYS A 82 6.87 -16.32 8.29
N ILE A 83 5.93 -15.38 8.20
CA ILE A 83 4.59 -15.52 8.80
C ILE A 83 3.82 -16.65 8.11
N LEU A 84 3.87 -16.71 6.77
CA LEU A 84 3.20 -17.76 5.99
C LEU A 84 3.74 -19.14 6.30
N LEU A 85 5.06 -19.29 6.43
CA LEU A 85 5.70 -20.55 6.80
C LEU A 85 5.28 -21.00 8.23
N GLN A 86 5.22 -20.07 9.18
CA GLN A 86 4.81 -20.34 10.55
C GLN A 86 3.31 -20.63 10.70
N SER A 87 2.47 -20.08 9.83
CA SER A 87 1.02 -20.27 9.86
C SER A 87 0.57 -21.64 9.34
N GLY A 88 1.48 -22.47 8.87
CA GLY A 88 1.18 -23.79 8.29
C GLY A 88 0.51 -23.74 6.92
N GLY A 89 0.67 -22.64 6.20
CA GLY A 89 0.34 -22.52 4.75
C GLY A 89 -1.13 -22.69 4.40
N LYS A 90 -2.08 -22.30 5.30
CA LYS A 90 -3.51 -22.47 5.05
C LYS A 90 -4.03 -21.48 4.04
N CYS A 91 -4.99 -20.63 4.35
CA CYS A 91 -5.47 -19.62 3.40
C CYS A 91 -4.90 -18.26 3.77
N PHE A 92 -4.48 -17.48 2.76
CA PHE A 92 -4.04 -16.11 2.96
C PHE A 92 -4.55 -15.18 1.85
N TYR A 93 -4.67 -13.91 2.19
CA TYR A 93 -5.04 -12.84 1.27
C TYR A 93 -4.09 -11.66 1.43
N LEU A 94 -3.87 -10.92 0.35
CA LEU A 94 -3.16 -9.65 0.37
C LEU A 94 -4.13 -8.54 0.00
N MET A 95 -4.32 -7.59 0.92
CA MET A 95 -5.22 -6.45 0.74
C MET A 95 -4.64 -5.22 1.44
N ASP A 96 -4.64 -4.08 0.78
CA ASP A 96 -4.24 -2.80 1.37
C ASP A 96 -5.40 -2.23 2.21
N ILE A 97 -5.47 -2.64 3.49
CA ILE A 97 -6.58 -2.35 4.40
C ILE A 97 -6.57 -0.89 4.85
N ASP A 98 -5.39 -0.38 5.21
CA ASP A 98 -5.23 0.98 5.69
C ASP A 98 -4.95 2.00 4.57
N ARG A 99 -4.99 1.56 3.30
CA ARG A 99 -4.76 2.36 2.09
C ARG A 99 -3.42 3.11 2.08
N ASN A 100 -2.44 2.57 2.76
CA ASN A 100 -1.07 3.14 2.76
C ASN A 100 -0.29 2.80 1.48
N GLY A 101 -0.85 1.96 0.61
CA GLY A 101 -0.28 1.52 -0.64
C GLY A 101 0.65 0.31 -0.51
N THR A 102 0.74 -0.29 0.67
CA THR A 102 1.43 -1.55 0.91
C THR A 102 0.39 -2.60 1.28
N PRO A 103 0.25 -3.71 0.53
CA PRO A 103 -0.71 -4.75 0.89
C PRO A 103 -0.42 -5.34 2.26
N ASP A 104 -1.46 -5.48 3.08
CA ASP A 104 -1.44 -6.20 4.34
C ASP A 104 -1.65 -7.68 4.10
N LEU A 105 -1.12 -8.53 4.98
CA LEU A 105 -1.30 -9.97 4.94
C LEU A 105 -2.41 -10.38 5.92
N ILE A 106 -3.41 -11.07 5.39
CA ILE A 106 -4.49 -11.69 6.16
C ILE A 106 -4.27 -13.21 6.10
N VAL A 107 -4.09 -13.84 7.25
CA VAL A 107 -3.93 -15.30 7.36
C VAL A 107 -5.15 -15.89 8.04
N SER A 108 -5.78 -16.87 7.38
CA SER A 108 -6.91 -17.60 7.94
C SER A 108 -6.43 -18.88 8.62
N ASN A 109 -6.78 -19.05 9.87
CA ASN A 109 -6.65 -20.32 10.61
C ASN A 109 -8.00 -21.02 10.59
N ASN A 110 -8.29 -21.76 9.51
CA ASN A 110 -9.50 -22.55 9.45
C ASN A 110 -9.34 -23.81 10.32
N ARG A 111 -10.05 -23.85 11.44
CA ARG A 111 -10.18 -25.04 12.32
C ARG A 111 -11.65 -25.40 12.47
N GLY A 112 -12.22 -26.00 11.41
CA GLY A 112 -13.62 -26.43 11.42
C GLY A 112 -14.62 -25.28 11.39
N VAL A 113 -15.47 -25.17 12.43
CA VAL A 113 -16.57 -24.18 12.52
C VAL A 113 -16.10 -22.79 12.92
N ILE A 114 -14.85 -22.65 13.39
CA ILE A 114 -14.27 -21.36 13.80
C ILE A 114 -13.25 -20.93 12.76
N VAL A 115 -13.46 -19.78 12.18
CA VAL A 115 -12.50 -19.16 11.27
C VAL A 115 -11.92 -17.92 11.94
N ASP A 116 -10.64 -18.02 12.29
CA ASP A 116 -9.89 -16.90 12.82
C ASP A 116 -9.03 -16.29 11.72
N TYR A 117 -9.01 -14.98 11.65
CA TYR A 117 -8.17 -14.22 10.73
C TYR A 117 -7.16 -13.41 11.53
N SER A 118 -5.88 -13.57 11.22
CA SER A 118 -4.80 -12.75 11.73
C SER A 118 -4.36 -11.76 10.67
N VAL A 119 -4.25 -10.50 11.02
CA VAL A 119 -3.85 -9.41 10.11
C VAL A 119 -2.45 -8.94 10.46
N TYR A 120 -1.60 -8.81 9.45
CA TYR A 120 -0.24 -8.31 9.56
C TYR A 120 -0.02 -7.18 8.58
N THR A 121 0.61 -6.10 9.02
CA THR A 121 1.00 -4.95 8.19
C THR A 121 2.51 -4.77 8.17
N ILE A 122 3.01 -4.02 7.18
CA ILE A 122 4.43 -3.64 7.12
C ILE A 122 4.57 -2.15 7.43
N LYS A 123 5.23 -1.85 8.56
CA LYS A 123 5.60 -0.48 8.94
C LYS A 123 7.12 -0.38 9.11
N ASN A 124 7.73 0.63 8.49
CA ASN A 124 9.18 0.89 8.58
C ASN A 124 10.05 -0.35 8.25
N GLY A 125 9.64 -1.15 7.26
CA GLY A 125 10.37 -2.36 6.85
C GLY A 125 10.27 -3.54 7.81
N LYS A 126 9.33 -3.53 8.75
CA LYS A 126 9.08 -4.62 9.69
C LYS A 126 7.62 -5.08 9.60
N VAL A 127 7.40 -6.40 9.71
CA VAL A 127 6.06 -6.96 9.85
C VAL A 127 5.57 -6.71 11.27
N ILE A 128 4.36 -6.17 11.38
CA ILE A 128 3.67 -5.89 12.64
C ILE A 128 2.36 -6.65 12.64
N TYR A 129 2.07 -7.35 13.72
CA TYR A 129 0.74 -7.92 13.95
C TYR A 129 -0.25 -6.79 14.21
N ALA A 130 -1.27 -6.67 13.37
CA ALA A 130 -2.23 -5.58 13.43
C ALA A 130 -3.51 -5.96 14.20
N GLY A 131 -3.77 -7.25 14.37
CA GLY A 131 -4.95 -7.73 15.11
C GLY A 131 -5.45 -9.06 14.61
N GLN A 132 -6.51 -9.52 15.26
CA GLN A 132 -7.21 -10.77 14.96
C GLN A 132 -8.72 -10.53 14.99
N CYS A 133 -9.42 -11.22 14.09
CA CYS A 133 -10.88 -11.31 14.15
C CYS A 133 -11.28 -12.79 14.12
N SER A 134 -12.30 -13.13 14.89
CA SER A 134 -12.81 -14.50 15.04
C SER A 134 -14.29 -14.55 14.73
N GLY A 135 -14.72 -15.59 14.01
CA GLY A 135 -16.12 -15.88 13.77
C GLY A 135 -16.49 -17.28 14.25
N LYS A 136 -17.46 -17.40 15.16
CA LYS A 136 -17.99 -18.69 15.62
C LYS A 136 -19.25 -19.08 14.85
N GLY A 137 -19.30 -20.32 14.38
CA GLY A 137 -20.56 -21.01 14.11
C GLY A 137 -21.29 -20.68 12.81
N MET A 138 -20.56 -20.37 11.70
CA MET A 138 -21.22 -19.86 10.50
C MET A 138 -20.85 -20.59 9.23
N ASN A 139 -21.87 -20.85 8.39
CA ASN A 139 -21.69 -21.59 7.14
C ASN A 139 -20.94 -20.81 6.06
N TYR A 140 -20.96 -19.45 6.10
CA TYR A 140 -20.27 -18.60 5.14
C TYR A 140 -19.79 -17.31 5.83
N GLN A 141 -18.51 -16.97 5.62
CA GLN A 141 -17.95 -15.69 6.04
C GLN A 141 -17.45 -14.94 4.82
N ILE A 142 -17.85 -13.69 4.68
CA ILE A 142 -17.37 -12.81 3.63
C ILE A 142 -16.52 -11.71 4.27
N LEU A 143 -15.24 -11.68 3.91
CA LEU A 143 -14.34 -10.58 4.24
C LEU A 143 -14.58 -9.45 3.25
N GLN A 144 -15.10 -8.32 3.72
CA GLN A 144 -15.32 -7.14 2.93
C GLN A 144 -14.55 -5.96 3.51
N TYR A 145 -13.91 -5.19 2.63
CA TYR A 145 -13.37 -3.91 3.01
C TYR A 145 -14.50 -2.89 3.11
N ASN A 146 -14.67 -2.32 4.30
CA ASN A 146 -15.66 -1.27 4.51
C ASN A 146 -15.02 0.11 4.29
N THR A 147 -15.43 0.80 3.22
CA THR A 147 -14.91 2.12 2.85
C THR A 147 -15.32 3.21 3.83
N HIS A 148 -16.44 3.04 4.53
CA HIS A 148 -16.97 4.04 5.46
C HIS A 148 -16.16 4.10 6.76
N TYR A 149 -15.78 2.94 7.28
CA TYR A 149 -15.02 2.83 8.54
C TYR A 149 -13.53 2.59 8.33
N ASN A 150 -13.05 2.57 7.08
CA ASN A 150 -11.66 2.31 6.72
C ASN A 150 -11.10 1.02 7.36
N GLY A 151 -11.87 -0.05 7.34
CA GLY A 151 -11.54 -1.30 7.99
C GLY A 151 -12.10 -2.54 7.29
N ILE A 152 -11.74 -3.72 7.82
CA ILE A 152 -12.31 -4.99 7.37
C ILE A 152 -13.63 -5.22 8.11
N HIS A 153 -14.68 -5.47 7.35
CA HIS A 153 -15.95 -5.94 7.86
C HIS A 153 -16.10 -7.43 7.57
N ILE A 154 -16.49 -8.18 8.60
CA ILE A 154 -16.80 -9.60 8.45
C ILE A 154 -18.31 -9.73 8.49
N SER A 155 -18.89 -10.16 7.36
CA SER A 155 -20.30 -10.51 7.28
C SER A 155 -20.46 -12.04 7.42
N TRP A 156 -21.41 -12.48 8.19
CA TRP A 156 -21.78 -13.89 8.31
C TRP A 156 -23.28 -14.08 8.05
N TRP A 157 -23.59 -15.21 7.47
CA TRP A 157 -24.96 -15.61 7.22
C TRP A 157 -25.24 -16.92 7.96
N THR A 158 -26.30 -16.95 8.74
CA THR A 158 -26.89 -18.19 9.27
C THR A 158 -28.08 -18.56 8.39
N ASN A 159 -28.36 -19.86 8.22
CA ASN A 159 -29.55 -20.27 7.50
C ASN A 159 -30.80 -19.70 8.19
N GLY A 160 -31.32 -18.60 7.65
CA GLY A 160 -32.56 -17.95 8.06
C GLY A 160 -32.45 -16.60 8.75
N VAL A 161 -31.27 -16.17 9.25
CA VAL A 161 -31.09 -14.82 9.86
C VAL A 161 -29.73 -14.27 9.52
N GLY A 162 -29.71 -13.13 8.85
CA GLY A 162 -28.47 -12.39 8.57
C GLY A 162 -28.02 -11.63 9.82
N GLY A 163 -26.73 -11.72 10.16
CA GLY A 163 -26.11 -10.93 11.22
C GLY A 163 -24.82 -10.29 10.72
N SER A 164 -24.50 -9.07 11.15
CA SER A 164 -23.25 -8.38 10.88
C SER A 164 -22.57 -7.97 12.17
N GLY A 165 -21.25 -8.12 12.24
CA GLY A 165 -20.41 -7.66 13.35
C GLY A 165 -19.18 -6.92 12.84
N SER A 166 -18.73 -5.94 13.56
CA SER A 166 -17.52 -5.13 13.32
C SER A 166 -16.43 -5.44 14.35
#